data_c8e1f1646b52a720374f995af1605e8c
#
_entry.id   c8e1f1646b52a720374f995af1605e8c
#
_cell.length_a   1.000
_cell.length_b   1.000
_cell.length_c   1.000
_cell.angle_alpha   90.00
_cell.angle_beta   90.00
_cell.angle_gamma   90.00
#
_symmetry.space_group_name_H-M   'P 1'
#
loop_
_entity.id
_entity.type
_entity.pdbx_description
1 polymer ?
#
loop_
_entity_poly.entity_id
_entity_poly.type
_entity_poly.pdbx_seq_one_letter_code
_entity_poly.pdbx_strand_id
1 'polypeptide(L)'
;MKKIISLLLGSIIALTLSISAAFSAANEVRVAFFLEWALPNQEDKVKKTFDDALGVPVKWTNFATGGEMTEAMLSGDIDISYSQGLTPFVNAVNAKAPIKLVDIAVIYGMGGTTCVAAKGIDKENASIKLDGQKVAVPLGTMADYVFKETMRVVGADISKMKVVDMNPEDGSVALVNGDVAMACLFGGKSIASAKEVGTSVLTVKEAQDAGIAGIDITSVTNK
;
A
#
# COMPACT_ATOMS: atom_id res chain seq x y z
N MET A 1 57.18 -29.57 -40.37
CA MET A 1 56.01 -29.90 -39.53
C MET A 1 56.08 -29.41 -38.07
N LYS A 2 56.90 -28.39 -37.73
CA LYS A 2 57.06 -27.87 -36.36
C LYS A 2 56.57 -26.43 -36.17
N LYS A 3 55.92 -25.81 -37.18
CA LYS A 3 55.45 -24.41 -37.13
C LYS A 3 53.92 -24.27 -37.08
N ILE A 4 53.14 -25.34 -37.15
CA ILE A 4 51.65 -25.28 -37.18
C ILE A 4 51.05 -25.58 -35.81
N ILE A 5 51.80 -26.16 -34.87
CA ILE A 5 51.30 -26.53 -33.54
C ILE A 5 51.33 -25.33 -32.55
N SER A 6 52.11 -24.28 -32.83
CA SER A 6 52.21 -23.08 -31.96
C SER A 6 51.09 -22.09 -32.12
N LEU A 7 50.26 -22.17 -33.17
CA LEU A 7 49.14 -21.22 -33.39
C LEU A 7 47.79 -21.69 -32.79
N LEU A 8 47.68 -22.98 -32.46
CA LEU A 8 46.43 -23.54 -31.90
C LEU A 8 46.35 -23.50 -30.38
N LEU A 9 47.46 -23.31 -29.67
CA LEU A 9 47.44 -23.16 -28.21
C LEU A 9 47.22 -21.72 -27.72
N GLY A 10 47.40 -20.73 -28.60
CA GLY A 10 47.17 -19.31 -28.26
C GLY A 10 45.70 -18.87 -28.28
N SER A 11 44.83 -19.63 -28.97
CA SER A 11 43.43 -19.24 -29.15
C SER A 11 42.45 -19.77 -28.08
N ILE A 12 42.90 -20.69 -27.23
CA ILE A 12 42.05 -21.31 -26.20
C ILE A 12 42.12 -20.55 -24.87
N ILE A 13 43.19 -19.77 -24.65
CA ILE A 13 43.34 -18.99 -23.40
C ILE A 13 42.57 -17.63 -23.42
N ALA A 14 42.21 -17.16 -24.61
CA ALA A 14 41.50 -15.87 -24.76
C ALA A 14 39.98 -15.98 -24.59
N LEU A 15 39.40 -17.19 -24.43
CA LEU A 15 37.93 -17.38 -24.41
C LEU A 15 37.37 -17.72 -23.00
N THR A 16 38.20 -17.71 -21.97
CA THR A 16 37.78 -18.02 -20.59
C THR A 16 37.68 -16.77 -19.69
N LEU A 17 37.82 -15.56 -20.24
CA LEU A 17 37.86 -14.32 -19.44
C LEU A 17 36.66 -13.39 -19.63
N SER A 18 35.52 -13.87 -20.09
CA SER A 18 34.39 -12.99 -20.37
C SER A 18 33.04 -13.50 -19.89
N ILE A 19 32.94 -14.23 -18.78
CA ILE A 19 31.68 -14.46 -18.09
C ILE A 19 31.88 -14.16 -16.60
N SER A 20 32.43 -13.03 -16.30
CA SER A 20 31.99 -12.29 -15.11
C SER A 20 30.76 -11.54 -15.56
N ALA A 21 29.58 -12.19 -15.55
CA ALA A 21 28.34 -11.46 -15.46
C ALA A 21 28.53 -10.59 -14.22
N ALA A 22 28.78 -9.31 -14.44
CA ALA A 22 28.74 -8.31 -13.41
C ALA A 22 27.30 -8.36 -12.87
N PHE A 23 27.06 -9.14 -11.83
CA PHE A 23 26.04 -8.78 -10.87
C PHE A 23 26.52 -7.42 -10.35
N SER A 24 26.03 -6.35 -11.00
CA SER A 24 26.14 -5.03 -10.43
C SER A 24 25.39 -5.14 -9.11
N ALA A 25 26.12 -5.23 -8.01
CA ALA A 25 25.54 -5.10 -6.70
C ALA A 25 24.74 -3.80 -6.74
N ALA A 26 23.48 -3.84 -6.39
CA ALA A 26 22.67 -2.66 -6.35
C ALA A 26 23.37 -1.62 -5.46
N ASN A 27 23.58 -0.39 -5.97
CA ASN A 27 24.25 0.65 -5.19
C ASN A 27 23.35 1.21 -4.07
N GLU A 28 22.06 0.91 -4.13
CA GLU A 28 21.04 1.28 -3.13
C GLU A 28 19.85 0.33 -3.24
N VAL A 29 19.04 0.25 -2.19
CA VAL A 29 17.73 -0.42 -2.19
C VAL A 29 16.65 0.66 -2.02
N ARG A 30 15.68 0.72 -2.95
CA ARG A 30 14.61 1.71 -2.95
C ARG A 30 13.33 1.11 -2.40
N VAL A 31 12.83 1.70 -1.30
CA VAL A 31 11.70 1.15 -0.53
C VAL A 31 10.55 2.16 -0.49
N ALA A 32 9.36 1.72 -0.89
CA ALA A 32 8.13 2.49 -0.72
C ALA A 32 7.56 2.30 0.70
N PHE A 33 6.99 3.34 1.28
CA PHE A 33 6.34 3.31 2.60
C PHE A 33 5.24 4.39 2.71
N PHE A 34 4.42 4.33 3.79
CA PHE A 34 3.44 5.37 4.11
C PHE A 34 3.90 6.22 5.30
N LEU A 35 3.83 7.57 5.18
CA LEU A 35 4.24 8.49 6.25
C LEU A 35 3.36 8.40 7.50
N GLU A 36 2.04 8.26 7.33
CA GLU A 36 1.08 8.27 8.42
C GLU A 36 0.83 6.89 9.04
N TRP A 37 1.62 5.90 8.64
CA TRP A 37 1.46 4.52 9.07
C TRP A 37 2.62 4.13 9.99
N ALA A 38 2.38 4.21 11.29
CA ALA A 38 3.40 3.95 12.32
C ALA A 38 3.64 2.45 12.48
N LEU A 39 4.57 1.92 11.70
CA LEU A 39 5.06 0.54 11.80
C LEU A 39 6.39 0.46 12.56
N PRO A 40 6.75 -0.70 13.11
CA PRO A 40 8.03 -0.91 13.81
C PRO A 40 9.26 -0.50 12.99
N ASN A 41 9.23 -0.68 11.68
CA ASN A 41 10.31 -0.31 10.77
C ASN A 41 10.62 1.20 10.71
N GLN A 42 9.78 2.06 11.27
CA GLN A 42 10.07 3.50 11.34
C GLN A 42 11.29 3.77 12.24
N GLU A 43 11.49 3.00 13.30
CA GLU A 43 12.69 3.06 14.12
C GLU A 43 13.93 2.63 13.34
N ASP A 44 13.85 1.50 12.63
CA ASP A 44 14.93 0.97 11.79
C ASP A 44 15.32 1.93 10.68
N LYS A 45 14.33 2.59 10.06
CA LYS A 45 14.55 3.63 9.06
C LYS A 45 15.37 4.80 9.63
N VAL A 46 15.02 5.29 10.83
CA VAL A 46 15.73 6.40 11.49
C VAL A 46 17.13 6.00 11.91
N LYS A 47 17.29 4.80 12.45
CA LYS A 47 18.57 4.25 12.90
C LYS A 47 19.44 3.68 11.78
N LYS A 48 18.92 3.61 10.55
CA LYS A 48 19.60 2.99 9.38
C LYS A 48 19.98 1.52 9.58
N THR A 49 19.22 0.78 10.38
CA THR A 49 19.49 -0.62 10.68
C THR A 49 19.51 -1.49 9.40
N PHE A 50 18.65 -1.17 8.43
CA PHE A 50 18.64 -1.88 7.15
C PHE A 50 19.82 -1.52 6.26
N ASP A 51 20.28 -0.27 6.26
CA ASP A 51 21.49 0.16 5.54
C ASP A 51 22.70 -0.63 6.05
N ASP A 52 22.85 -0.73 7.37
CA ASP A 52 23.94 -1.46 8.02
C ASP A 52 23.89 -2.97 7.72
N ALA A 53 22.68 -3.56 7.78
CA ALA A 53 22.49 -4.98 7.53
C ALA A 53 22.73 -5.39 6.06
N LEU A 54 22.37 -4.51 5.12
CA LEU A 54 22.50 -4.76 3.68
C LEU A 54 23.86 -4.33 3.12
N GLY A 55 24.59 -3.46 3.83
CA GLY A 55 25.84 -2.87 3.35
C GLY A 55 25.67 -1.90 2.20
N VAL A 56 24.44 -1.44 1.93
CA VAL A 56 24.11 -0.43 0.92
C VAL A 56 23.04 0.51 1.47
N PRO A 57 22.99 1.77 0.99
CA PRO A 57 21.95 2.71 1.41
C PRO A 57 20.52 2.21 1.11
N VAL A 58 19.61 2.41 2.03
CA VAL A 58 18.16 2.19 1.82
C VAL A 58 17.48 3.54 1.63
N LYS A 59 16.95 3.76 0.43
CA LYS A 59 16.27 5.00 0.05
C LYS A 59 14.76 4.82 0.20
N TRP A 60 14.18 5.57 1.12
CA TRP A 60 12.77 5.53 1.43
C TRP A 60 11.98 6.60 0.67
N THR A 61 10.93 6.20 -0.02
CA THR A 61 10.01 7.09 -0.73
C THR A 61 8.59 6.86 -0.22
N ASN A 62 7.91 7.94 0.22
CA ASN A 62 6.54 7.81 0.65
C ASN A 62 5.55 7.89 -0.50
N PHE A 63 4.41 7.21 -0.32
CA PHE A 63 3.30 7.21 -1.26
C PHE A 63 1.99 7.41 -0.50
N ALA A 64 0.97 7.95 -1.18
CA ALA A 64 -0.35 8.13 -0.59
C ALA A 64 -1.19 6.84 -0.63
N THR A 65 -0.95 5.96 -1.62
CA THR A 65 -1.72 4.74 -1.81
C THR A 65 -0.85 3.54 -2.20
N GLY A 66 -1.33 2.33 -1.93
CA GLY A 66 -0.65 1.09 -2.35
C GLY A 66 -0.69 0.87 -3.86
N GLY A 67 -1.64 1.49 -4.57
CA GLY A 67 -1.67 1.49 -6.04
C GLY A 67 -0.46 2.22 -6.61
N GLU A 68 -0.18 3.43 -6.12
CA GLU A 68 1.00 4.22 -6.51
C GLU A 68 2.31 3.49 -6.21
N MET A 69 2.40 2.77 -5.07
CA MET A 69 3.56 1.92 -4.80
C MET A 69 3.74 0.84 -5.88
N THR A 70 2.65 0.19 -6.30
CA THR A 70 2.70 -0.80 -7.38
C THR A 70 3.18 -0.19 -8.68
N GLU A 71 2.66 0.97 -9.07
CA GLU A 71 3.09 1.68 -10.29
C GLU A 71 4.58 2.01 -10.25
N ALA A 72 5.08 2.53 -9.12
CA ALA A 72 6.49 2.81 -8.92
C ALA A 72 7.39 1.56 -8.95
N MET A 73 6.89 0.40 -8.49
CA MET A 73 7.58 -0.88 -8.65
C MET A 73 7.63 -1.32 -10.11
N LEU A 74 6.54 -1.17 -10.85
CA LEU A 74 6.44 -1.57 -12.26
C LEU A 74 7.30 -0.68 -13.17
N SER A 75 7.40 0.63 -12.88
CA SER A 75 8.31 1.55 -13.58
C SER A 75 9.79 1.25 -13.29
N GLY A 76 10.08 0.59 -12.17
CA GLY A 76 11.43 0.29 -11.71
C GLY A 76 12.04 1.39 -10.83
N ASP A 77 11.21 2.32 -10.32
CA ASP A 77 11.66 3.36 -9.39
C ASP A 77 11.78 2.86 -7.95
N ILE A 78 11.05 1.80 -7.62
CA ILE A 78 11.01 1.14 -6.30
C ILE A 78 11.31 -0.35 -6.45
N ASP A 79 12.11 -0.89 -5.54
CA ASP A 79 12.49 -2.30 -5.48
C ASP A 79 11.60 -3.10 -4.55
N ILE A 80 11.22 -2.49 -3.41
CA ILE A 80 10.42 -3.10 -2.35
C ILE A 80 9.26 -2.18 -1.99
N SER A 81 8.04 -2.71 -1.99
CA SER A 81 6.89 -2.05 -1.39
C SER A 81 6.71 -2.61 0.02
N TYR A 82 6.96 -1.79 1.04
CA TYR A 82 6.82 -2.16 2.43
C TYR A 82 5.49 -1.66 2.98
N SER A 83 4.72 -2.58 3.58
CA SER A 83 3.41 -2.27 4.16
C SER A 83 2.36 -1.81 3.15
N GLN A 84 2.43 -2.32 1.94
CA GLN A 84 1.32 -2.19 0.98
C GLN A 84 0.12 -2.99 1.50
N GLY A 85 -1.07 -2.41 1.46
CA GLY A 85 -2.29 -3.13 1.82
C GLY A 85 -2.52 -4.36 0.92
N LEU A 86 -3.11 -5.41 1.46
CA LEU A 86 -3.39 -6.64 0.71
C LEU A 86 -4.28 -6.38 -0.52
N THR A 87 -5.26 -5.47 -0.42
CA THR A 87 -6.18 -5.16 -1.53
C THR A 87 -5.45 -4.65 -2.78
N PRO A 88 -4.60 -3.60 -2.74
CA PRO A 88 -3.87 -3.16 -3.93
C PRO A 88 -2.92 -4.23 -4.47
N PHE A 89 -2.29 -5.04 -3.61
CA PHE A 89 -1.48 -6.16 -4.05
C PHE A 89 -2.29 -7.20 -4.83
N VAL A 90 -3.46 -7.63 -4.31
CA VAL A 90 -4.35 -8.58 -4.98
C VAL A 90 -4.84 -8.03 -6.32
N ASN A 91 -5.20 -6.74 -6.37
CA ASN A 91 -5.60 -6.09 -7.63
C ASN A 91 -4.46 -6.15 -8.67
N ALA A 92 -3.23 -5.85 -8.26
CA ALA A 92 -2.06 -5.92 -9.13
C ALA A 92 -1.78 -7.35 -9.64
N VAL A 93 -1.85 -8.35 -8.76
CA VAL A 93 -1.67 -9.76 -9.13
C VAL A 93 -2.76 -10.23 -10.09
N ASN A 94 -4.02 -9.85 -9.87
CA ASN A 94 -5.13 -10.15 -10.77
C ASN A 94 -4.94 -9.50 -12.15
N ALA A 95 -4.33 -8.31 -12.19
CA ALA A 95 -3.90 -7.64 -13.44
C ALA A 95 -2.61 -8.24 -14.04
N LYS A 96 -2.09 -9.35 -13.46
CA LYS A 96 -0.87 -10.04 -13.90
C LYS A 96 0.39 -9.19 -13.79
N ALA A 97 0.44 -8.25 -12.86
CA ALA A 97 1.65 -7.50 -12.57
C ALA A 97 2.76 -8.47 -12.08
N PRO A 98 4.02 -8.30 -12.54
CA PRO A 98 5.13 -9.17 -12.19
C PRO A 98 5.68 -8.86 -10.78
N ILE A 99 4.82 -8.94 -9.78
CA ILE A 99 5.14 -8.73 -8.38
C ILE A 99 4.84 -9.99 -7.56
N LYS A 100 5.53 -10.15 -6.46
CA LYS A 100 5.30 -11.26 -5.53
C LYS A 100 5.34 -10.77 -4.08
N LEU A 101 4.50 -11.38 -3.25
CA LEU A 101 4.53 -11.25 -1.80
C LEU A 101 5.75 -11.98 -1.25
N VAL A 102 6.48 -11.33 -0.36
CA VAL A 102 7.63 -11.92 0.33
C VAL A 102 7.42 -12.03 1.83
N ASP A 103 6.60 -11.15 2.43
CA ASP A 103 6.32 -11.19 3.86
C ASP A 103 5.00 -10.49 4.20
N ILE A 104 4.47 -10.75 5.40
CA ILE A 104 3.37 -10.00 6.02
C ILE A 104 4.00 -8.92 6.89
N ALA A 105 3.84 -7.67 6.50
CA ALA A 105 4.39 -6.54 7.25
C ALA A 105 3.64 -6.33 8.58
N VAL A 106 2.30 -6.42 8.57
CA VAL A 106 1.47 -6.26 9.76
C VAL A 106 0.07 -6.82 9.55
N ILE A 107 -0.52 -7.34 10.62
CA ILE A 107 -1.96 -7.65 10.74
C ILE A 107 -2.53 -6.70 11.78
N TYR A 108 -3.59 -5.99 11.44
CA TYR A 108 -4.16 -4.96 12.30
C TYR A 108 -5.69 -4.99 12.34
N GLY A 109 -6.23 -4.53 13.46
CA GLY A 109 -7.67 -4.26 13.59
C GLY A 109 -8.06 -2.91 13.00
N MET A 110 -9.36 -2.62 12.95
CA MET A 110 -9.96 -1.46 12.27
C MET A 110 -9.68 -0.09 12.93
N GLY A 111 -8.72 0.01 13.85
CA GLY A 111 -8.31 1.31 14.43
C GLY A 111 -7.53 2.20 13.46
N GLY A 112 -6.78 1.59 12.52
CA GLY A 112 -5.94 2.29 11.54
C GLY A 112 -6.63 2.56 10.20
N THR A 113 -7.81 1.95 9.97
CA THR A 113 -8.64 2.16 8.77
C THR A 113 -10.10 2.19 9.19
N THR A 114 -10.87 3.20 8.79
CA THR A 114 -12.27 3.34 9.18
C THR A 114 -13.04 4.25 8.22
N CYS A 115 -14.37 4.12 8.19
CA CYS A 115 -15.26 5.06 7.53
C CYS A 115 -15.83 6.02 8.58
N VAL A 116 -15.52 7.30 8.45
CA VAL A 116 -16.04 8.39 9.31
C VAL A 116 -17.13 9.10 8.56
N ALA A 117 -18.31 9.18 9.14
CA ALA A 117 -19.47 9.90 8.59
C ALA A 117 -19.72 11.20 9.35
N ALA A 118 -20.29 12.19 8.66
CA ALA A 118 -20.67 13.47 9.25
C ALA A 118 -21.62 13.29 10.44
N LYS A 119 -21.62 14.24 11.36
CA LYS A 119 -22.49 14.20 12.56
C LYS A 119 -23.96 13.93 12.19
N GLY A 120 -24.56 13.00 12.93
CA GLY A 120 -25.94 12.56 12.72
C GLY A 120 -26.09 11.42 11.72
N ILE A 121 -25.01 10.91 11.16
CA ILE A 121 -24.97 9.65 10.40
C ILE A 121 -24.23 8.62 11.26
N ASP A 122 -24.90 7.55 11.58
CA ASP A 122 -24.42 6.45 12.43
C ASP A 122 -24.80 5.10 11.83
N LYS A 123 -24.43 4.03 12.51
CA LYS A 123 -24.69 2.65 12.09
C LYS A 123 -26.17 2.38 11.81
N GLU A 124 -27.06 2.93 12.62
CA GLU A 124 -28.49 2.67 12.60
C GLU A 124 -29.19 3.36 11.41
N ASN A 125 -28.63 4.46 10.92
CA ASN A 125 -29.29 5.28 9.89
C ASN A 125 -28.46 5.44 8.60
N ALA A 126 -27.22 4.96 8.56
CA ALA A 126 -26.33 5.10 7.40
C ALA A 126 -26.96 4.57 6.10
N SER A 127 -27.70 3.44 6.18
CA SER A 127 -28.38 2.84 5.03
C SER A 127 -29.41 3.73 4.34
N ILE A 128 -29.91 4.77 5.04
CA ILE A 128 -30.88 5.73 4.50
C ILE A 128 -30.20 7.07 4.25
N LYS A 129 -29.41 7.55 5.20
CA LYS A 129 -28.82 8.90 5.12
C LYS A 129 -27.70 9.03 4.11
N LEU A 130 -27.08 7.94 3.69
CA LEU A 130 -26.06 7.95 2.65
C LEU A 130 -26.63 7.83 1.22
N ASP A 131 -27.93 7.54 1.05
CA ASP A 131 -28.56 7.49 -0.27
C ASP A 131 -28.43 8.85 -0.98
N GLY A 132 -27.88 8.84 -2.20
CA GLY A 132 -27.63 10.02 -3.02
C GLY A 132 -26.46 10.90 -2.58
N GLN A 133 -25.83 10.62 -1.43
CA GLN A 133 -24.73 11.41 -0.90
C GLN A 133 -23.41 11.11 -1.60
N LYS A 134 -22.49 12.09 -1.56
CA LYS A 134 -21.09 11.88 -1.94
C LYS A 134 -20.34 11.21 -0.79
N VAL A 135 -19.52 10.23 -1.13
CA VAL A 135 -18.69 9.46 -0.21
C VAL A 135 -17.28 9.40 -0.76
N ALA A 136 -16.29 9.86 0.00
CA ALA A 136 -14.89 9.79 -0.39
C ALA A 136 -14.29 8.42 -0.02
N VAL A 137 -13.69 7.73 -0.98
CA VAL A 137 -13.08 6.41 -0.80
C VAL A 137 -11.83 6.34 -1.66
N PRO A 138 -10.66 6.00 -1.11
CA PRO A 138 -9.47 5.70 -1.92
C PRO A 138 -9.64 4.31 -2.56
N LEU A 139 -10.15 4.30 -3.78
CA LEU A 139 -10.55 3.08 -4.48
C LEU A 139 -9.36 2.11 -4.68
N GLY A 140 -9.63 0.82 -4.60
CA GLY A 140 -8.63 -0.22 -4.77
C GLY A 140 -7.68 -0.38 -3.59
N THR A 141 -7.90 0.31 -2.47
CA THR A 141 -7.09 0.22 -1.24
C THR A 141 -7.78 -0.63 -0.16
N MET A 142 -7.13 -0.78 1.00
CA MET A 142 -7.77 -1.38 2.18
C MET A 142 -8.97 -0.56 2.67
N ALA A 143 -8.98 0.76 2.50
CA ALA A 143 -10.15 1.57 2.87
C ALA A 143 -11.33 1.34 1.92
N ASP A 144 -11.11 1.01 0.66
CA ASP A 144 -12.17 0.56 -0.26
C ASP A 144 -12.79 -0.78 0.20
N TYR A 145 -11.95 -1.73 0.63
CA TYR A 145 -12.44 -2.96 1.24
C TYR A 145 -13.27 -2.68 2.50
N VAL A 146 -12.74 -1.87 3.41
CA VAL A 146 -13.45 -1.49 4.65
C VAL A 146 -14.74 -0.74 4.36
N PHE A 147 -14.77 0.11 3.33
CA PHE A 147 -16.00 0.76 2.87
C PHE A 147 -17.06 -0.26 2.48
N LYS A 148 -16.73 -1.19 1.60
CA LYS A 148 -17.66 -2.23 1.12
C LYS A 148 -18.18 -3.09 2.26
N GLU A 149 -17.30 -3.50 3.16
CA GLU A 149 -17.68 -4.31 4.32
C GLU A 149 -18.51 -3.51 5.34
N THR A 150 -18.17 -2.24 5.59
CA THR A 150 -18.97 -1.35 6.44
C THR A 150 -20.38 -1.20 5.87
N MET A 151 -20.53 -0.93 4.58
CA MET A 151 -21.84 -0.81 3.93
C MET A 151 -22.64 -2.11 3.99
N ARG A 152 -21.98 -3.24 3.82
CA ARG A 152 -22.60 -4.57 3.99
C ARG A 152 -23.15 -4.76 5.41
N VAL A 153 -22.40 -4.38 6.42
CA VAL A 153 -22.79 -4.54 7.84
C VAL A 153 -23.97 -3.66 8.18
N VAL A 154 -24.00 -2.41 7.70
CA VAL A 154 -25.11 -1.47 7.97
C VAL A 154 -26.29 -1.63 7.00
N GLY A 155 -26.21 -2.55 6.04
CA GLY A 155 -27.28 -2.79 5.06
C GLY A 155 -27.47 -1.66 4.05
N ALA A 156 -26.43 -0.86 3.78
CA ALA A 156 -26.48 0.25 2.84
C ALA A 156 -26.16 -0.19 1.40
N ASP A 157 -26.89 0.34 0.44
CA ASP A 157 -26.72 0.07 -0.99
C ASP A 157 -25.72 1.06 -1.61
N ILE A 158 -24.50 0.58 -1.88
CA ILE A 158 -23.43 1.40 -2.47
C ILE A 158 -23.84 2.00 -3.83
N SER A 159 -24.69 1.31 -4.60
CA SER A 159 -25.12 1.80 -5.92
C SER A 159 -25.94 3.09 -5.87
N LYS A 160 -26.49 3.41 -4.72
CA LYS A 160 -27.23 4.65 -4.48
C LYS A 160 -26.34 5.81 -4.03
N MET A 161 -25.07 5.58 -3.73
CA MET A 161 -24.12 6.59 -3.30
C MET A 161 -23.32 7.15 -4.48
N LYS A 162 -22.82 8.37 -4.32
CA LYS A 162 -21.87 8.97 -5.26
C LYS A 162 -20.46 8.78 -4.73
N VAL A 163 -19.86 7.61 -4.99
CA VAL A 163 -18.51 7.31 -4.56
C VAL A 163 -17.54 8.16 -5.38
N VAL A 164 -16.67 8.89 -4.69
CA VAL A 164 -15.62 9.74 -5.26
C VAL A 164 -14.28 9.18 -4.83
N ASP A 165 -13.41 8.90 -5.81
CA ASP A 165 -12.05 8.45 -5.55
C ASP A 165 -11.21 9.59 -5.00
N MET A 166 -10.78 9.47 -3.76
CA MET A 166 -9.95 10.45 -3.07
C MET A 166 -8.96 9.73 -2.17
N ASN A 167 -7.69 10.19 -2.15
CA ASN A 167 -6.74 9.72 -1.16
C ASN A 167 -7.21 10.11 0.27
N PRO A 168 -6.66 9.51 1.34
CA PRO A 168 -7.14 9.73 2.70
C PRO A 168 -7.06 11.17 3.17
N GLU A 169 -6.01 11.91 2.79
CA GLU A 169 -5.85 13.31 3.18
C GLU A 169 -6.93 14.19 2.55
N ASP A 170 -7.14 14.10 1.23
CA ASP A 170 -8.18 14.84 0.51
C ASP A 170 -9.59 14.45 0.97
N GLY A 171 -9.85 13.16 1.19
CA GLY A 171 -11.12 12.65 1.71
C GLY A 171 -11.44 13.19 3.11
N SER A 172 -10.44 13.29 3.98
CA SER A 172 -10.56 13.90 5.31
C SER A 172 -10.90 15.39 5.21
N VAL A 173 -10.19 16.14 4.36
CA VAL A 173 -10.47 17.57 4.12
C VAL A 173 -11.87 17.77 3.55
N ALA A 174 -12.28 16.95 2.58
CA ALA A 174 -13.62 17.02 1.99
C ALA A 174 -14.73 16.79 3.03
N LEU A 175 -14.52 15.85 3.99
CA LEU A 175 -15.46 15.62 5.08
C LEU A 175 -15.50 16.81 6.05
N VAL A 176 -14.36 17.38 6.42
CA VAL A 176 -14.28 18.56 7.30
C VAL A 176 -15.00 19.76 6.68
N ASN A 177 -14.88 19.95 5.39
CA ASN A 177 -15.54 21.02 4.64
C ASN A 177 -17.04 20.77 4.39
N GLY A 178 -17.52 19.54 4.61
CA GLY A 178 -18.91 19.17 4.30
C GLY A 178 -19.17 18.87 2.81
N ASP A 179 -18.13 18.67 2.01
CA ASP A 179 -18.22 18.35 0.57
C ASP A 179 -18.66 16.90 0.34
N VAL A 180 -18.41 16.03 1.33
CA VAL A 180 -18.84 14.62 1.36
C VAL A 180 -19.53 14.30 2.69
N ALA A 181 -20.46 13.36 2.67
CA ALA A 181 -21.20 12.92 3.87
C ALA A 181 -20.42 11.86 4.68
N MET A 182 -19.49 11.18 4.04
CA MET A 182 -18.64 10.16 4.66
C MET A 182 -17.29 10.08 3.93
N ALA A 183 -16.24 9.78 4.68
CA ALA A 183 -14.93 9.45 4.12
C ALA A 183 -14.40 8.15 4.74
N CYS A 184 -13.97 7.20 3.91
CA CYS A 184 -13.27 6.01 4.37
C CYS A 184 -11.77 6.25 4.24
N LEU A 185 -11.04 6.09 5.34
CA LEU A 185 -9.71 6.64 5.54
C LEU A 185 -8.78 5.61 6.18
N PHE A 186 -7.50 5.79 5.96
CA PHE A 186 -6.42 5.23 6.76
C PHE A 186 -5.42 6.34 7.12
N GLY A 187 -4.54 6.05 8.08
CA GLY A 187 -3.59 7.04 8.60
C GLY A 187 -4.12 7.83 9.78
N GLY A 188 -3.26 7.98 10.79
CA GLY A 188 -3.66 8.55 12.08
C GLY A 188 -4.13 10.00 12.00
N LYS A 189 -3.45 10.84 11.23
CA LYS A 189 -3.78 12.25 11.06
C LYS A 189 -5.10 12.44 10.34
N SER A 190 -5.28 11.77 9.20
CA SER A 190 -6.49 11.87 8.38
C SER A 190 -7.73 11.40 9.16
N ILE A 191 -7.63 10.28 9.90
CA ILE A 191 -8.72 9.79 10.76
C ILE A 191 -9.00 10.75 11.91
N ALA A 192 -7.97 11.28 12.57
CA ALA A 192 -8.15 12.21 13.69
C ALA A 192 -8.87 13.49 13.24
N SER A 193 -8.43 14.08 12.13
CA SER A 193 -9.08 15.28 11.57
C SER A 193 -10.55 15.03 11.19
N ALA A 194 -10.85 13.92 10.51
CA ALA A 194 -12.22 13.55 10.16
C ALA A 194 -13.11 13.39 11.41
N LYS A 195 -12.59 12.83 12.51
CA LYS A 195 -13.31 12.63 13.76
C LYS A 195 -13.64 13.93 14.54
N GLU A 196 -13.04 15.04 14.20
CA GLU A 196 -13.44 16.34 14.75
C GLU A 196 -14.85 16.75 14.32
N VAL A 197 -15.26 16.36 13.11
CA VAL A 197 -16.54 16.73 12.50
C VAL A 197 -17.50 15.55 12.34
N GLY A 198 -17.07 14.33 12.60
CA GLY A 198 -17.85 13.12 12.38
C GLY A 198 -17.57 12.01 13.39
N THR A 199 -18.15 10.84 13.15
CA THR A 199 -17.97 9.62 13.93
C THR A 199 -17.73 8.42 13.02
N SER A 200 -16.98 7.42 13.51
CA SER A 200 -16.85 6.14 12.78
C SER A 200 -18.22 5.47 12.69
N VAL A 201 -18.59 5.04 11.51
CA VAL A 201 -19.87 4.34 11.25
C VAL A 201 -19.94 3.02 12.03
N LEU A 202 -18.83 2.29 12.08
CA LEU A 202 -18.64 1.14 12.97
C LEU A 202 -17.55 1.46 14.00
N THR A 203 -17.77 1.04 15.22
CA THR A 203 -16.70 0.99 16.23
C THR A 203 -15.67 -0.07 15.86
N VAL A 204 -14.47 0.01 16.44
CA VAL A 204 -13.42 -0.99 16.26
C VAL A 204 -13.93 -2.40 16.60
N LYS A 205 -14.69 -2.51 17.72
CA LYS A 205 -15.26 -3.78 18.14
C LYS A 205 -16.29 -4.33 17.16
N GLU A 206 -17.21 -3.51 16.67
CA GLU A 206 -18.22 -3.93 15.70
C GLU A 206 -17.60 -4.38 14.37
N ALA A 207 -16.57 -3.69 13.92
CA ALA A 207 -15.83 -4.10 12.73
C ALA A 207 -15.11 -5.46 12.94
N GLN A 208 -14.48 -5.65 14.10
CA GLN A 208 -13.85 -6.92 14.46
C GLN A 208 -14.86 -8.07 14.56
N ASP A 209 -16.00 -7.83 15.23
CA ASP A 209 -17.08 -8.81 15.36
C ASP A 209 -17.67 -9.19 13.99
N ALA A 210 -17.65 -8.26 13.04
CA ALA A 210 -18.05 -8.49 11.64
C ALA A 210 -16.96 -9.18 10.77
N GLY A 211 -15.78 -9.48 11.34
CA GLY A 211 -14.67 -10.12 10.64
C GLY A 211 -13.88 -9.19 9.73
N ILE A 212 -14.01 -7.86 9.91
CA ILE A 212 -13.26 -6.88 9.12
C ILE A 212 -11.85 -6.75 9.72
N ALA A 213 -10.82 -7.08 8.95
CA ALA A 213 -9.42 -7.01 9.37
C ALA A 213 -8.57 -6.44 8.24
N GLY A 214 -7.47 -5.79 8.61
CA GLY A 214 -6.46 -5.29 7.69
C GLY A 214 -5.20 -6.15 7.70
N ILE A 215 -4.62 -6.34 6.53
CA ILE A 215 -3.33 -6.98 6.32
C ILE A 215 -2.52 -6.13 5.37
N ASP A 216 -1.33 -5.76 5.80
CA ASP A 216 -0.33 -5.17 4.92
C ASP A 216 0.81 -6.14 4.69
N ILE A 217 1.31 -6.12 3.49
CA ILE A 217 2.32 -7.06 3.02
C ILE A 217 3.57 -6.33 2.52
N THR A 218 4.66 -7.06 2.43
CA THR A 218 5.87 -6.64 1.73
C THR A 218 5.93 -7.36 0.39
N SER A 219 6.11 -6.62 -0.69
CA SER A 219 6.20 -7.17 -2.03
C SER A 219 7.42 -6.66 -2.79
N VAL A 220 7.86 -7.45 -3.75
CA VAL A 220 8.99 -7.15 -4.65
C VAL A 220 8.60 -7.46 -6.09
N THR A 221 9.34 -6.91 -7.05
CA THR A 221 9.19 -7.29 -8.46
C THR A 221 9.81 -8.68 -8.72
N ASN A 222 9.34 -9.36 -9.77
CA ASN A 222 9.89 -10.64 -10.24
C ASN A 222 11.13 -10.48 -11.14
N LYS A 223 11.84 -9.36 -11.04
CA LYS A 223 13.06 -9.12 -11.82
C LYS A 223 14.25 -9.89 -11.28
#